data_b265c0bd5ffe0bfd9c37ae9b4ab0df79
#
_entry.id   b265c0bd5ffe0bfd9c37ae9b4ab0df79
#
_cell.length_a   1.000
_cell.length_b   1.000
_cell.length_c   1.000
_cell.angle_alpha   90.00
_cell.angle_beta   90.00
_cell.angle_gamma   90.00
#
_symmetry.space_group_name_H-M   'P 1'
#
loop_
_entity.id
_entity.type
_entity.pdbx_description
1 polymer ?
#
loop_
_entity_poly.entity_id
_entity_poly.type
_entity_poly.pdbx_seq_one_letter_code
_entity_poly.pdbx_strand_id
1 'polypeptide(L)'
;MMSFTDHQYGKQAWEDVWAKKNGDDTYEWGPDPLLTPLGMKQAQHVHDTWTSFLQMPTYLHPPLPELVCSSPLRRSLSTLCISWQGILPHGTKVHIREHLREVMGKNTCDQRVTRTDLERHMQLRPFRIAIHGE
;
A
#
# COMPACT_ATOMS: atom_id res chain seq x y z
N MET A 1 1.59 -13.65 1.43
CA MET A 1 2.04 -13.39 0.06
C MET A 1 3.52 -13.74 0.01
N MET A 2 3.91 -14.83 -0.65
CA MET A 2 5.33 -15.13 -0.84
C MET A 2 5.93 -14.03 -1.72
N SER A 3 6.96 -13.36 -1.27
CA SER A 3 7.61 -12.32 -2.04
C SER A 3 8.40 -12.95 -3.20
N PHE A 4 8.63 -12.19 -4.25
CA PHE A 4 9.50 -12.61 -5.36
C PHE A 4 10.87 -13.11 -4.87
N THR A 5 11.36 -12.53 -3.80
CA THR A 5 12.63 -12.83 -3.15
C THR A 5 12.67 -14.18 -2.42
N ASP A 6 11.53 -14.69 -1.91
CA ASP A 6 11.43 -16.05 -1.36
C ASP A 6 11.72 -17.11 -2.40
N HIS A 7 11.31 -16.87 -3.64
CA HIS A 7 11.58 -17.79 -4.75
C HIS A 7 13.06 -17.78 -5.19
N GLN A 8 13.72 -16.62 -5.08
CA GLN A 8 15.09 -16.46 -5.55
C GLN A 8 16.13 -17.03 -4.56
N TYR A 9 15.92 -16.82 -3.26
CA TYR A 9 16.91 -17.17 -2.22
C TYR A 9 16.50 -18.36 -1.35
N GLY A 10 15.24 -18.80 -1.42
CA GLY A 10 14.63 -19.75 -0.52
C GLY A 10 14.24 -19.11 0.82
N LYS A 11 13.18 -19.66 1.41
CA LYS A 11 12.54 -19.09 2.62
C LYS A 11 13.53 -18.90 3.78
N GLN A 12 14.35 -19.89 4.07
CA GLN A 12 15.28 -19.84 5.20
C GLN A 12 16.35 -18.76 5.01
N ALA A 13 16.98 -18.70 3.83
CA ALA A 13 17.98 -17.68 3.52
C ALA A 13 17.37 -16.27 3.51
N TRP A 14 16.12 -16.15 3.06
CA TRP A 14 15.37 -14.90 3.15
C TRP A 14 15.22 -14.46 4.60
N GLU A 15 14.67 -15.28 5.48
CA GLU A 15 14.41 -14.95 6.88
C GLU A 15 15.69 -14.66 7.68
N ASP A 16 16.77 -15.40 7.43
CA ASP A 16 18.00 -15.29 8.21
C ASP A 16 18.88 -14.11 7.80
N VAL A 17 18.92 -13.78 6.51
CA VAL A 17 19.89 -12.83 5.95
C VAL A 17 19.22 -11.71 5.16
N TRP A 18 18.47 -12.05 4.11
CA TRP A 18 18.05 -11.08 3.12
C TRP A 18 16.97 -10.12 3.61
N ALA A 19 16.00 -10.59 4.39
CA ALA A 19 14.96 -9.75 4.97
C ALA A 19 15.48 -8.66 5.91
N LYS A 20 16.71 -8.79 6.39
CA LYS A 20 17.40 -7.80 7.25
C LYS A 20 18.18 -6.77 6.45
N LYS A 21 18.33 -6.95 5.15
CA LYS A 21 18.95 -6.01 4.22
C LYS A 21 17.91 -5.15 3.54
N ASN A 22 18.34 -4.06 2.93
CA ASN A 22 17.44 -3.18 2.17
C ASN A 22 17.32 -3.57 0.69
N GLY A 23 18.18 -4.47 0.22
CA GLY A 23 18.24 -4.88 -1.17
C GLY A 23 19.43 -5.75 -1.47
N ASP A 24 19.60 -6.07 -2.74
CA ASP A 24 20.80 -6.66 -3.35
C ASP A 24 21.27 -5.77 -4.51
N ASP A 25 22.17 -6.27 -5.33
CA ASP A 25 22.72 -5.55 -6.50
C ASP A 25 21.66 -5.30 -7.61
N THR A 26 20.50 -5.96 -7.51
CA THR A 26 19.46 -5.94 -8.55
C THR A 26 18.15 -5.31 -8.06
N TYR A 27 17.77 -5.57 -6.81
CA TYR A 27 16.47 -5.19 -6.26
C TYR A 27 16.60 -4.50 -4.91
N GLU A 28 15.78 -3.48 -4.69
CA GLU A 28 15.60 -2.80 -3.40
C GLU A 28 14.23 -3.20 -2.81
N TRP A 29 14.21 -3.72 -1.57
CA TRP A 29 13.00 -4.12 -0.85
C TRP A 29 12.84 -3.49 0.53
N GLY A 30 13.70 -2.57 0.91
CA GLY A 30 13.62 -1.84 2.18
C GLY A 30 14.50 -0.58 2.20
N PRO A 31 14.25 0.33 3.14
CA PRO A 31 13.06 0.39 3.98
C PRO A 31 11.82 0.85 3.20
N ASP A 32 10.64 0.34 3.60
CA ASP A 32 9.34 0.77 3.06
C ASP A 32 9.30 0.83 1.51
N PRO A 33 9.41 -0.32 0.82
CA PRO A 33 9.48 -0.34 -0.63
C PRO A 33 8.20 0.17 -1.29
N LEU A 34 8.34 0.68 -2.49
CA LEU A 34 7.21 1.03 -3.35
C LEU A 34 6.55 -0.24 -3.93
N LEU A 35 5.38 -0.07 -4.52
CA LEU A 35 4.75 -1.15 -5.28
C LEU A 35 5.62 -1.53 -6.48
N THR A 36 5.71 -2.83 -6.73
CA THR A 36 6.25 -3.35 -7.98
C THR A 36 5.35 -3.00 -9.17
N PRO A 37 5.85 -3.04 -10.41
CA PRO A 37 5.00 -2.86 -11.60
C PRO A 37 3.81 -3.82 -11.63
N LEU A 38 3.98 -5.05 -11.16
CA LEU A 38 2.88 -6.02 -11.03
C LEU A 38 1.87 -5.56 -9.96
N GLY A 39 2.34 -5.11 -8.80
CA GLY A 39 1.46 -4.58 -7.74
C GLY A 39 0.64 -3.36 -8.20
N MET A 40 1.25 -2.47 -8.99
CA MET A 40 0.53 -1.34 -9.59
C MET A 40 -0.56 -1.80 -10.56
N LYS A 41 -0.28 -2.80 -11.42
CA LYS A 41 -1.29 -3.39 -12.33
C LYS A 41 -2.43 -4.06 -11.56
N GLN A 42 -2.13 -4.75 -10.47
CA GLN A 42 -3.16 -5.37 -9.62
C GLN A 42 -4.05 -4.32 -8.95
N ALA A 43 -3.47 -3.24 -8.44
CA ALA A 43 -4.23 -2.13 -7.88
C ALA A 43 -5.10 -1.41 -8.95
N GLN A 44 -4.58 -1.27 -10.18
CA GLN A 44 -5.33 -0.73 -11.29
C GLN A 44 -6.51 -1.64 -11.67
N HIS A 45 -6.31 -2.95 -11.67
CA HIS A 45 -7.41 -3.90 -11.94
C HIS A 45 -8.56 -3.77 -10.92
N VAL A 46 -8.25 -3.52 -9.65
CA VAL A 46 -9.26 -3.22 -8.62
C VAL A 46 -10.02 -1.93 -8.98
N HIS A 47 -9.31 -0.89 -9.39
CA HIS A 47 -9.91 0.36 -9.85
C HIS A 47 -10.89 0.14 -11.01
N ASP A 48 -10.45 -0.58 -12.04
CA ASP A 48 -11.25 -0.85 -13.24
C ASP A 48 -12.51 -1.65 -12.91
N THR A 49 -12.40 -2.60 -11.98
CA THR A 49 -13.51 -3.40 -11.47
C THR A 49 -14.56 -2.51 -10.79
N TRP A 50 -14.13 -1.63 -9.88
CA TRP A 50 -15.03 -0.68 -9.23
C TRP A 50 -15.68 0.29 -10.22
N THR A 51 -14.91 0.80 -11.17
CA THR A 51 -15.42 1.67 -12.23
C THR A 51 -16.50 0.95 -13.04
N SER A 52 -16.32 -0.33 -13.34
CA SER A 52 -17.33 -1.15 -14.02
C SER A 52 -18.63 -1.28 -13.20
N PHE A 53 -18.51 -1.48 -11.88
CA PHE A 53 -19.71 -1.50 -11.02
C PHE A 53 -20.47 -0.18 -11.04
N LEU A 54 -19.78 0.95 -11.03
CA LEU A 54 -20.40 2.27 -11.04
C LEU A 54 -21.09 2.60 -12.38
N GLN A 55 -20.81 1.85 -13.45
CA GLN A 55 -21.51 1.95 -14.74
C GLN A 55 -22.80 1.12 -14.78
N MET A 56 -23.04 0.23 -13.83
CA MET A 56 -24.26 -0.55 -13.72
C MET A 56 -25.43 0.29 -13.18
N PRO A 57 -26.68 -0.17 -13.25
CA PRO A 57 -27.80 0.44 -12.57
C PRO A 57 -27.53 0.61 -11.06
N THR A 58 -27.92 1.73 -10.47
CA THR A 58 -27.57 2.13 -9.10
C THR A 58 -27.93 1.09 -8.03
N TYR A 59 -29.02 0.34 -8.22
CA TYR A 59 -29.44 -0.72 -7.30
C TYR A 59 -28.51 -1.95 -7.28
N LEU A 60 -27.58 -2.05 -8.23
CA LEU A 60 -26.54 -3.08 -8.29
C LEU A 60 -25.18 -2.60 -7.78
N HIS A 61 -25.05 -1.32 -7.45
CA HIS A 61 -23.78 -0.81 -6.93
C HIS A 61 -23.50 -1.42 -5.56
N PRO A 62 -22.28 -1.96 -5.34
CA PRO A 62 -21.86 -2.28 -4.00
C PRO A 62 -21.77 -0.98 -3.18
N PRO A 63 -22.07 -1.03 -1.86
CA PRO A 63 -21.96 0.15 -1.01
C PRO A 63 -20.51 0.63 -0.97
N LEU A 64 -20.32 1.94 -1.06
CA LEU A 64 -19.01 2.55 -0.85
C LEU A 64 -18.63 2.46 0.65
N PRO A 65 -17.34 2.37 0.97
CA PRO A 65 -16.89 2.32 2.36
C PRO A 65 -17.20 3.64 3.09
N GLU A 66 -17.78 3.54 4.29
CA GLU A 66 -18.03 4.68 5.18
C GLU A 66 -16.75 5.13 5.89
N LEU A 67 -15.81 4.21 6.10
CA LEU A 67 -14.54 4.46 6.76
C LEU A 67 -13.40 3.87 5.91
N VAL A 68 -12.41 4.69 5.63
CA VAL A 68 -11.22 4.28 4.90
C VAL A 68 -10.01 4.37 5.81
N CYS A 69 -9.38 3.23 6.06
CA CYS A 69 -8.15 3.12 6.84
C CYS A 69 -7.02 2.53 6.01
N SER A 70 -5.79 2.93 6.30
CA SER A 70 -4.60 2.37 5.66
C SER A 70 -3.45 2.24 6.65
N SER A 71 -2.57 1.28 6.37
CA SER A 71 -1.23 1.22 6.94
C SER A 71 -0.40 2.43 6.49
N PRO A 72 0.56 2.92 7.31
CA PRO A 72 1.47 3.99 6.92
C PRO A 72 2.54 3.58 5.90
N LEU A 73 2.58 2.33 5.47
CA LEU A 73 3.55 1.88 4.48
C LEU A 73 3.22 2.44 3.08
N ARG A 74 4.24 2.94 2.37
CA ARG A 74 4.09 3.57 1.05
C ARG A 74 3.38 2.67 0.04
N ARG A 75 3.66 1.36 0.07
CA ARG A 75 2.98 0.37 -0.79
C ARG A 75 1.48 0.30 -0.54
N SER A 76 1.05 0.31 0.74
CA SER A 76 -0.37 0.27 1.11
C SER A 76 -1.10 1.54 0.67
N LEU A 77 -0.49 2.70 0.89
CA LEU A 77 -1.03 3.98 0.47
C LEU A 77 -1.10 4.11 -1.05
N SER A 78 -0.08 3.62 -1.76
CA SER A 78 -0.09 3.59 -3.22
C SER A 78 -1.18 2.68 -3.76
N THR A 79 -1.38 1.50 -3.17
CA THR A 79 -2.50 0.61 -3.52
C THR A 79 -3.83 1.32 -3.35
N LEU A 80 -4.06 1.93 -2.18
CA LEU A 80 -5.29 2.68 -1.91
C LEU A 80 -5.50 3.80 -2.94
N CYS A 81 -4.48 4.60 -3.21
CA CYS A 81 -4.58 5.70 -4.15
C CYS A 81 -4.93 5.22 -5.56
N ILE A 82 -4.27 4.19 -6.06
CA ILE A 82 -4.52 3.65 -7.40
C ILE A 82 -5.92 3.03 -7.47
N SER A 83 -6.28 2.21 -6.49
CA SER A 83 -7.55 1.46 -6.53
C SER A 83 -8.79 2.34 -6.38
N TRP A 84 -8.70 3.47 -5.66
CA TRP A 84 -9.86 4.26 -5.27
C TRP A 84 -9.89 5.68 -5.85
N GLN A 85 -8.94 6.03 -6.71
CA GLN A 85 -8.91 7.34 -7.37
C GLN A 85 -10.19 7.57 -8.18
N GLY A 86 -10.89 8.68 -7.89
CA GLY A 86 -12.13 9.03 -8.58
C GLY A 86 -13.36 8.18 -8.23
N ILE A 87 -13.20 7.12 -7.41
CA ILE A 87 -14.31 6.27 -6.96
C ILE A 87 -14.86 6.77 -5.62
N LEU A 88 -13.97 7.05 -4.67
CA LEU A 88 -14.38 7.64 -3.39
C LEU A 88 -14.84 9.09 -3.58
N PRO A 89 -15.85 9.54 -2.81
CA PRO A 89 -16.30 10.93 -2.83
C PRO A 89 -15.15 11.90 -2.60
N HIS A 90 -15.22 13.05 -3.29
CA HIS A 90 -14.22 14.10 -3.12
C HIS A 90 -14.13 14.55 -1.66
N GLY A 91 -12.90 14.61 -1.13
CA GLY A 91 -12.68 14.97 0.27
C GLY A 91 -12.78 13.82 1.25
N THR A 92 -12.98 12.57 0.79
CA THR A 92 -12.90 11.39 1.65
C THR A 92 -11.63 11.41 2.48
N LYS A 93 -11.79 11.24 3.78
CA LYS A 93 -10.70 11.25 4.74
C LYS A 93 -10.15 9.85 4.92
N VAL A 94 -8.87 9.67 4.63
CA VAL A 94 -8.16 8.41 4.87
C VAL A 94 -7.46 8.46 6.22
N HIS A 95 -7.77 7.50 7.08
CA HIS A 95 -7.17 7.36 8.40
C HIS A 95 -5.95 6.45 8.34
N ILE A 96 -4.77 7.03 8.50
CA ILE A 96 -3.54 6.26 8.60
C ILE A 96 -3.38 5.75 10.04
N ARG A 97 -3.24 4.44 10.19
CA ARG A 97 -3.14 3.78 11.49
C ARG A 97 -1.87 2.95 11.59
N GLU A 98 -1.01 3.26 12.58
CA GLU A 98 0.22 2.51 12.85
C GLU A 98 -0.06 1.03 13.16
N HIS A 99 -1.15 0.74 13.84
CA HIS A 99 -1.55 -0.64 14.17
C HIS A 99 -1.93 -1.51 12.96
N LEU A 100 -2.13 -0.90 11.78
CA LEU A 100 -2.35 -1.64 10.53
C LEU A 100 -1.04 -1.98 9.81
N ARG A 101 0.10 -1.65 10.39
CA ARG A 101 1.39 -2.04 9.88
C ARG A 101 1.71 -3.48 10.28
N GLU A 102 2.41 -4.21 9.40
CA GLU A 102 2.96 -5.51 9.74
C GLU A 102 3.92 -5.41 10.93
N VAL A 103 4.07 -6.52 11.66
CA VAL A 103 4.87 -6.57 12.90
C VAL A 103 6.29 -6.10 12.64
N MET A 104 6.68 -5.05 13.34
CA MET A 104 8.04 -4.52 13.28
C MET A 104 9.05 -5.45 13.95
N GLY A 105 10.27 -5.42 13.44
CA GLY A 105 11.44 -5.94 14.16
C GLY A 105 12.23 -7.03 13.47
N LYS A 106 11.74 -7.59 12.34
CA LYS A 106 12.48 -8.61 11.59
C LYS A 106 12.92 -8.13 10.21
N ASN A 107 12.04 -7.50 9.46
CA ASN A 107 12.26 -7.21 8.05
C ASN A 107 12.37 -5.71 7.81
N THR A 108 13.33 -5.29 7.01
CA THR A 108 13.51 -3.87 6.65
C THR A 108 12.34 -3.34 5.80
N CYS A 109 11.68 -4.21 5.03
CA CYS A 109 10.51 -3.83 4.22
C CYS A 109 9.31 -3.36 5.05
N ASP A 110 9.27 -3.68 6.35
CA ASP A 110 8.19 -3.28 7.27
C ASP A 110 8.55 -2.04 8.11
N GLN A 111 9.77 -1.52 7.91
CA GLN A 111 10.23 -0.28 8.51
C GLN A 111 9.74 0.90 7.66
N ARG A 112 8.71 1.62 8.14
CA ARG A 112 8.18 2.79 7.43
C ARG A 112 9.19 3.94 7.36
N VAL A 113 9.06 4.76 6.35
CA VAL A 113 9.74 6.06 6.26
C VAL A 113 9.25 7.04 7.33
N THR A 114 9.94 8.16 7.48
CA THR A 114 9.52 9.20 8.41
C THR A 114 8.12 9.75 8.06
N ARG A 115 7.45 10.35 9.04
CA ARG A 115 6.16 11.01 8.81
C ARG A 115 6.28 12.08 7.72
N THR A 116 7.33 12.88 7.76
CA THR A 116 7.60 13.94 6.77
C THR A 116 7.76 13.40 5.36
N ASP A 117 8.46 12.28 5.19
CA ASP A 117 8.64 11.63 3.88
C ASP A 117 7.34 11.02 3.39
N LEU A 118 6.53 10.47 4.30
CA LEU A 118 5.21 9.96 3.99
C LEU A 118 4.28 11.08 3.53
N GLU A 119 4.22 12.18 4.25
CA GLU A 119 3.43 13.36 3.89
C GLU A 119 3.86 13.90 2.53
N ARG A 120 5.16 14.01 2.26
CA ARG A 120 5.70 14.40 0.95
C ARG A 120 5.28 13.43 -0.15
N HIS A 121 5.35 12.13 0.09
CA HIS A 121 4.90 11.10 -0.85
C HIS A 121 3.41 11.24 -1.16
N MET A 122 2.60 11.64 -0.18
CA MET A 122 1.14 11.75 -0.29
C MET A 122 0.63 13.10 -0.78
N GLN A 123 1.42 14.17 -0.72
CA GLN A 123 1.04 15.51 -1.24
C GLN A 123 0.67 15.49 -2.73
N LEU A 124 1.16 14.50 -3.47
CA LEU A 124 0.87 14.30 -4.89
C LEU A 124 -0.37 13.44 -5.15
N ARG A 125 -1.18 13.14 -4.12
CA ARG A 125 -2.27 12.17 -4.20
C ARG A 125 -3.65 12.81 -3.94
N PRO A 126 -4.75 12.23 -4.48
CA PRO A 126 -6.07 12.88 -4.51
C PRO A 126 -6.84 12.88 -3.18
N PHE A 127 -6.33 12.26 -2.11
CA PHE A 127 -7.06 12.11 -0.85
C PHE A 127 -6.57 13.05 0.24
N ARG A 128 -7.48 13.48 1.13
CA ARG A 128 -7.11 14.10 2.39
C ARG A 128 -6.67 13.03 3.38
N ILE A 129 -5.48 13.18 3.93
CA ILE A 129 -4.90 12.21 4.86
C ILE A 129 -4.96 12.76 6.27
N ALA A 130 -5.48 11.93 7.18
CA ALA A 130 -5.35 12.14 8.60
C ALA A 130 -4.43 11.07 9.18
N ILE A 131 -3.22 11.46 9.53
CA ILE A 131 -2.28 10.58 10.24
C ILE A 131 -2.64 10.65 11.72
N HIS A 132 -3.10 9.53 12.26
CA HIS A 132 -3.39 9.39 13.68
C HIS A 132 -2.25 8.62 14.34
N GLY A 133 -1.64 9.29 15.28
CA GLY A 133 -0.69 8.72 15.97
C GLY A 133 0.16 8.56 16.66
N GLU A 134 0.63 8.20 17.57
CA GLU A 134 1.75 7.46 18.05
C GLU A 134 1.35 6.02 18.33
#